data_3861fba725f37083694f834d455266a9
#
_entry.id   3861fba725f37083694f834d455266a9
#
_cell.length_a   1.000
_cell.length_b   1.000
_cell.length_c   1.000
_cell.angle_alpha   90.00
_cell.angle_beta   90.00
_cell.angle_gamma   90.00
#
_symmetry.space_group_name_H-M   'P 1'
#
loop_
_entity.id
_entity.type
_entity.pdbx_description
1 polymer ?
#
loop_
_entity_poly.entity_id
_entity_poly.type
_entity_poly.pdbx_seq_one_letter_code
_entity_poly.pdbx_strand_id
1 'polypeptide(L)'
;MKDSVLVVEDEKDTRFILEKLLSRNNYDVTSAVNGQEALEVLKTFSPKVILADWTMPVLDGLALCNILKNDERHKLIYFIILTARSSLKDRIMGLDVGADDFLIKPVENQELLARIRSGVRIYNLQNELRSIEHSKAIVEMACTIGHKINNPLSSLVFSLKNLENEIAQQDKSTHAEDFASVNESIERIKKFVNELIHLKNPEVVNYFEENRMIKTD
;
A
#
# COMPACT_ATOMS: atom_id res chain seq x y z
N MET A 1 -14.53 5.17 10.38
CA MET A 1 -14.95 4.82 9.00
C MET A 1 -15.64 3.48 9.04
N LYS A 2 -16.64 3.26 8.16
CA LYS A 2 -17.23 1.93 7.99
C LYS A 2 -16.32 1.07 7.12
N ASP A 3 -16.30 -0.25 7.36
CA ASP A 3 -15.58 -1.17 6.50
C ASP A 3 -16.35 -1.36 5.18
N SER A 4 -15.64 -1.32 4.06
CA SER A 4 -16.22 -1.35 2.71
C SER A 4 -16.29 -2.78 2.16
N VAL A 5 -17.44 -3.13 1.59
CA VAL A 5 -17.70 -4.44 0.99
C VAL A 5 -18.33 -4.27 -0.38
N LEU A 6 -17.82 -4.96 -1.39
CA LEU A 6 -18.41 -5.05 -2.71
C LEU A 6 -19.17 -6.39 -2.84
N VAL A 7 -20.44 -6.32 -3.19
CA VAL A 7 -21.29 -7.49 -3.48
C VAL A 7 -21.43 -7.63 -4.98
N VAL A 8 -21.08 -8.80 -5.53
CA VAL A 8 -21.21 -9.10 -6.97
C VAL A 8 -22.13 -10.29 -7.13
N GLU A 9 -23.35 -10.03 -7.62
CA GLU A 9 -24.42 -11.02 -7.68
C GLU A 9 -25.37 -10.62 -8.82
N ASP A 10 -25.66 -11.50 -9.75
CA ASP A 10 -26.53 -11.21 -10.89
C ASP A 10 -28.01 -11.24 -10.51
N GLU A 11 -28.40 -12.10 -9.55
CA GLU A 11 -29.78 -12.17 -9.10
C GLU A 11 -30.14 -10.96 -8.24
N LYS A 12 -31.11 -10.19 -8.71
CA LYS A 12 -31.50 -8.91 -8.10
C LYS A 12 -31.96 -9.03 -6.64
N ASP A 13 -32.76 -10.07 -6.33
CA ASP A 13 -33.32 -10.23 -5.00
C ASP A 13 -32.25 -10.67 -3.99
N THR A 14 -31.40 -11.58 -4.38
CA THR A 14 -30.24 -12.04 -3.58
C THR A 14 -29.28 -10.87 -3.31
N ARG A 15 -28.94 -10.10 -4.35
CA ARG A 15 -28.08 -8.91 -4.23
C ARG A 15 -28.68 -7.89 -3.25
N PHE A 16 -29.97 -7.59 -3.38
CA PHE A 16 -30.66 -6.68 -2.47
C PHE A 16 -30.66 -7.15 -1.01
N ILE A 17 -30.90 -8.46 -0.78
CA ILE A 17 -30.85 -9.04 0.57
C ILE A 17 -29.46 -8.90 1.18
N LEU A 18 -28.40 -9.21 0.43
CA LEU A 18 -27.00 -9.08 0.88
C LEU A 18 -26.65 -7.63 1.20
N GLU A 19 -26.99 -6.69 0.33
CA GLU A 19 -26.80 -5.25 0.58
C GLU A 19 -27.47 -4.79 1.87
N LYS A 20 -28.74 -5.17 2.05
CA LYS A 20 -29.49 -4.80 3.27
C LYS A 20 -28.92 -5.43 4.53
N LEU A 21 -28.53 -6.71 4.47
CA LEU A 21 -27.92 -7.39 5.58
C LEU A 21 -26.62 -6.69 6.02
N LEU A 22 -25.74 -6.40 5.07
CA LEU A 22 -24.45 -5.80 5.34
C LEU A 22 -24.56 -4.34 5.79
N SER A 23 -25.41 -3.56 5.15
CA SER A 23 -25.65 -2.15 5.52
C SER A 23 -26.23 -2.03 6.94
N ARG A 24 -27.11 -2.95 7.36
CA ARG A 24 -27.65 -3.03 8.74
C ARG A 24 -26.58 -3.41 9.76
N ASN A 25 -25.53 -4.11 9.33
CA ASN A 25 -24.40 -4.49 10.17
C ASN A 25 -23.21 -3.52 10.07
N ASN A 26 -23.49 -2.26 9.67
CA ASN A 26 -22.56 -1.13 9.68
C ASN A 26 -21.41 -1.24 8.65
N TYR A 27 -21.61 -1.97 7.55
CA TYR A 27 -20.70 -1.93 6.40
C TYR A 27 -21.09 -0.82 5.41
N ASP A 28 -20.10 -0.30 4.69
CA ASP A 28 -20.28 0.52 3.51
C ASP A 28 -20.33 -0.40 2.30
N VAL A 29 -21.49 -0.48 1.64
CA VAL A 29 -21.77 -1.52 0.65
C VAL A 29 -22.06 -0.90 -0.72
N THR A 30 -21.31 -1.38 -1.70
CA THR A 30 -21.59 -1.15 -3.12
C THR A 30 -21.84 -2.49 -3.80
N SER A 31 -22.63 -2.54 -4.86
CA SER A 31 -22.89 -3.78 -5.58
C SER A 31 -22.65 -3.66 -7.08
N ALA A 32 -22.49 -4.82 -7.72
CA ALA A 32 -22.38 -5.00 -9.17
C ALA A 32 -23.18 -6.24 -9.60
N VAL A 33 -23.65 -6.27 -10.83
CA VAL A 33 -24.47 -7.37 -11.37
C VAL A 33 -23.62 -8.48 -12.02
N ASN A 34 -22.34 -8.25 -12.25
CA ASN A 34 -21.38 -9.22 -12.79
C ASN A 34 -19.94 -8.74 -12.56
N GLY A 35 -18.98 -9.60 -12.89
CA GLY A 35 -17.57 -9.28 -12.71
C GLY A 35 -17.08 -8.09 -13.53
N GLN A 36 -17.64 -7.85 -14.71
CA GLN A 36 -17.24 -6.71 -15.55
C GLN A 36 -17.65 -5.37 -14.91
N GLU A 37 -18.88 -5.28 -14.40
CA GLU A 37 -19.33 -4.10 -13.65
C GLU A 37 -18.55 -3.93 -12.35
N ALA A 38 -18.19 -5.03 -11.66
CA ALA A 38 -17.34 -4.98 -10.48
C ALA A 38 -15.99 -4.33 -10.77
N LEU A 39 -15.36 -4.62 -11.92
CA LEU A 39 -14.10 -3.98 -12.33
C LEU A 39 -14.27 -2.47 -12.58
N GLU A 40 -15.42 -2.03 -13.09
CA GLU A 40 -15.72 -0.59 -13.24
C GLU A 40 -15.93 0.09 -11.87
N VAL A 41 -16.65 -0.56 -10.96
CA VAL A 41 -16.87 -0.07 -9.59
C VAL A 41 -15.53 0.09 -8.86
N LEU A 42 -14.59 -0.82 -9.03
CA LEU A 42 -13.27 -0.79 -8.39
C LEU A 42 -12.39 0.40 -8.83
N LYS A 43 -12.74 1.12 -9.88
CA LYS A 43 -12.03 2.34 -10.27
C LYS A 43 -12.27 3.50 -9.30
N THR A 44 -13.40 3.51 -8.60
CA THR A 44 -13.81 4.59 -7.69
C THR A 44 -14.10 4.12 -6.27
N PHE A 45 -14.27 2.83 -6.06
CA PHE A 45 -14.59 2.22 -4.78
C PHE A 45 -13.50 1.21 -4.39
N SER A 46 -12.99 1.33 -3.18
CA SER A 46 -11.91 0.45 -2.66
C SER A 46 -12.45 -0.44 -1.53
N PRO A 47 -13.01 -1.60 -1.86
CA PRO A 47 -13.54 -2.53 -0.85
C PRO A 47 -12.39 -3.25 -0.13
N LYS A 48 -12.62 -3.58 1.13
CA LYS A 48 -11.77 -4.49 1.90
C LYS A 48 -12.09 -5.95 1.62
N VAL A 49 -13.37 -6.23 1.34
CA VAL A 49 -13.89 -7.56 1.05
C VAL A 49 -14.74 -7.51 -0.21
N ILE A 50 -14.58 -8.49 -1.08
CA ILE A 50 -15.49 -8.76 -2.19
C ILE A 50 -16.22 -10.06 -1.89
N LEU A 51 -17.55 -10.02 -2.01
CA LEU A 51 -18.43 -11.17 -1.93
C LEU A 51 -19.02 -11.39 -3.32
N ALA A 52 -18.59 -12.41 -4.04
CA ALA A 52 -18.99 -12.64 -5.42
C ALA A 52 -19.68 -13.99 -5.60
N ASP A 53 -20.78 -14.02 -6.33
CA ASP A 53 -21.33 -15.28 -6.81
C ASP A 53 -20.35 -15.95 -7.79
N TRP A 54 -20.27 -17.26 -7.73
CA TRP A 54 -19.46 -18.05 -8.65
C TRP A 54 -19.93 -17.90 -10.09
N THR A 55 -21.24 -18.06 -10.31
CA THR A 55 -21.83 -18.16 -11.64
C THR A 55 -22.58 -16.87 -11.98
N MET A 56 -22.01 -16.07 -12.83
CA MET A 56 -22.62 -14.84 -13.31
C MET A 56 -22.39 -14.69 -14.82
N PRO A 57 -23.26 -13.95 -15.53
CA PRO A 57 -23.06 -13.66 -16.94
C PRO A 57 -21.88 -12.71 -17.16
N VAL A 58 -21.37 -12.66 -18.38
CA VAL A 58 -20.31 -11.77 -18.87
C VAL A 58 -18.93 -12.11 -18.28
N LEU A 59 -18.73 -11.93 -16.99
CA LEU A 59 -17.53 -12.28 -16.24
C LEU A 59 -17.94 -12.93 -14.92
N ASP A 60 -17.61 -14.20 -14.74
CA ASP A 60 -17.95 -14.97 -13.54
C ASP A 60 -17.04 -14.64 -12.34
N GLY A 61 -17.42 -15.15 -11.16
CA GLY A 61 -16.71 -14.86 -9.91
C GLY A 61 -15.28 -15.38 -9.88
N LEU A 62 -14.99 -16.53 -10.53
CA LEU A 62 -13.64 -17.08 -10.59
C LEU A 62 -12.72 -16.25 -11.49
N ALA A 63 -13.21 -15.88 -12.66
CA ALA A 63 -12.47 -15.04 -13.59
C ALA A 63 -12.20 -13.66 -12.98
N LEU A 64 -13.19 -13.07 -12.29
CA LEU A 64 -13.01 -11.83 -11.53
C LEU A 64 -11.92 -11.99 -10.45
N CYS A 65 -11.98 -13.06 -9.66
CA CYS A 65 -10.99 -13.36 -8.63
C CYS A 65 -9.58 -13.43 -9.21
N ASN A 66 -9.40 -14.19 -10.29
CA ASN A 66 -8.12 -14.34 -10.97
C ASN A 66 -7.55 -13.01 -11.45
N ILE A 67 -8.39 -12.15 -12.05
CA ILE A 67 -7.96 -10.81 -12.50
C ILE A 67 -7.47 -9.99 -11.31
N LEU A 68 -8.24 -9.95 -10.21
CA LEU A 68 -7.92 -9.12 -9.05
C LEU A 68 -6.70 -9.63 -8.27
N LYS A 69 -6.53 -10.94 -8.14
CA LYS A 69 -5.37 -11.53 -7.44
C LYS A 69 -4.06 -11.34 -8.21
N ASN A 70 -4.13 -11.14 -9.52
CA ASN A 70 -2.97 -10.81 -10.36
C ASN A 70 -2.73 -9.29 -10.53
N ASP A 71 -3.59 -8.41 -10.01
CA ASP A 71 -3.38 -6.96 -10.01
C ASP A 71 -2.78 -6.49 -8.67
N GLU A 72 -1.60 -5.88 -8.72
CA GLU A 72 -0.88 -5.34 -7.54
C GLU A 72 -1.72 -4.39 -6.68
N ARG A 73 -2.69 -3.68 -7.26
CA ARG A 73 -3.57 -2.75 -6.55
C ARG A 73 -4.69 -3.44 -5.79
N HIS A 74 -5.14 -4.61 -6.26
CA HIS A 74 -6.34 -5.28 -5.78
C HIS A 74 -6.06 -6.63 -5.12
N LYS A 75 -4.86 -7.21 -5.25
CA LYS A 75 -4.52 -8.56 -4.78
C LYS A 75 -4.74 -8.78 -3.27
N LEU A 76 -4.70 -7.70 -2.46
CA LEU A 76 -4.92 -7.79 -1.02
C LEU A 76 -6.40 -7.77 -0.63
N ILE A 77 -7.32 -7.46 -1.55
CA ILE A 77 -8.76 -7.51 -1.27
C ILE A 77 -9.13 -8.94 -0.92
N TYR A 78 -9.79 -9.11 0.24
CA TYR A 78 -10.24 -10.42 0.67
C TYR A 78 -11.43 -10.88 -0.17
N PHE A 79 -11.26 -11.97 -0.92
CA PHE A 79 -12.22 -12.43 -1.91
C PHE A 79 -12.96 -13.68 -1.41
N ILE A 80 -14.27 -13.54 -1.22
CA ILE A 80 -15.17 -14.64 -0.81
C ILE A 80 -16.03 -15.02 -1.99
N ILE A 81 -16.03 -16.30 -2.36
CA ILE A 81 -16.91 -16.84 -3.39
C ILE A 81 -18.16 -17.45 -2.75
N LEU A 82 -19.34 -17.03 -3.21
CA LEU A 82 -20.60 -17.68 -2.96
C LEU A 82 -20.86 -18.73 -4.04
N THR A 83 -21.22 -19.95 -3.67
CA THR A 83 -21.45 -21.02 -4.65
C THR A 83 -22.55 -21.98 -4.25
N ALA A 84 -23.36 -22.42 -5.18
CA ALA A 84 -24.26 -23.56 -5.00
C ALA A 84 -23.51 -24.91 -5.14
N ARG A 85 -22.26 -24.89 -5.60
CA ARG A 85 -21.44 -26.08 -5.83
C ARG A 85 -20.76 -26.53 -4.55
N SER A 86 -21.09 -27.74 -4.10
CA SER A 86 -20.55 -28.31 -2.84
C SER A 86 -19.42 -29.31 -3.08
N SER A 87 -19.06 -29.60 -4.34
CA SER A 87 -18.06 -30.62 -4.63
C SER A 87 -16.66 -30.19 -4.15
N LEU A 88 -15.89 -31.17 -3.67
CA LEU A 88 -14.50 -30.95 -3.26
C LEU A 88 -13.65 -30.36 -4.41
N LYS A 89 -13.92 -30.86 -5.65
CA LYS A 89 -13.20 -30.41 -6.85
C LYS A 89 -13.42 -28.93 -7.15
N ASP A 90 -14.65 -28.44 -7.03
CA ASP A 90 -14.96 -27.02 -7.25
C ASP A 90 -14.26 -26.14 -6.21
N ARG A 91 -14.26 -26.56 -4.93
CA ARG A 91 -13.57 -25.82 -3.87
C ARG A 91 -12.06 -25.73 -4.09
N ILE A 92 -11.44 -26.84 -4.50
CA ILE A 92 -10.00 -26.87 -4.83
C ILE A 92 -9.72 -25.90 -5.98
N MET A 93 -10.51 -25.96 -7.07
CA MET A 93 -10.34 -25.07 -8.22
C MET A 93 -10.42 -23.58 -7.84
N GLY A 94 -11.31 -23.22 -6.95
CA GLY A 94 -11.43 -21.85 -6.53
C GLY A 94 -10.31 -21.37 -5.61
N LEU A 95 -9.80 -22.24 -4.72
CA LEU A 95 -8.62 -21.93 -3.90
C LEU A 95 -7.36 -21.78 -4.77
N ASP A 96 -7.20 -22.63 -5.80
CA ASP A 96 -6.08 -22.57 -6.74
C ASP A 96 -6.08 -21.25 -7.55
N VAL A 97 -7.26 -20.66 -7.79
CA VAL A 97 -7.40 -19.34 -8.43
C VAL A 97 -7.05 -18.18 -7.48
N GLY A 98 -6.95 -18.46 -6.17
CA GLY A 98 -6.55 -17.49 -5.16
C GLY A 98 -7.70 -16.86 -4.37
N ALA A 99 -8.91 -17.42 -4.41
CA ALA A 99 -9.97 -17.00 -3.51
C ALA A 99 -9.57 -17.27 -2.04
N ASP A 100 -9.88 -16.32 -1.16
CA ASP A 100 -9.48 -16.42 0.24
C ASP A 100 -10.47 -17.25 1.06
N ASP A 101 -11.74 -17.33 0.62
CA ASP A 101 -12.78 -18.11 1.30
C ASP A 101 -13.92 -18.52 0.36
N PHE A 102 -14.71 -19.52 0.80
CA PHE A 102 -15.88 -20.06 0.11
C PHE A 102 -17.05 -20.20 1.05
N LEU A 103 -18.23 -19.86 0.57
CA LEU A 103 -19.49 -20.07 1.26
C LEU A 103 -20.46 -20.81 0.34
N ILE A 104 -21.05 -21.88 0.85
CA ILE A 104 -21.99 -22.72 0.09
C ILE A 104 -23.41 -22.19 0.32
N LYS A 105 -24.11 -21.85 -0.77
CA LYS A 105 -25.52 -21.44 -0.72
C LYS A 105 -26.43 -22.66 -0.37
N PRO A 106 -27.43 -22.54 0.53
CA PRO A 106 -27.83 -21.33 1.26
C PRO A 106 -26.89 -21.00 2.43
N VAL A 107 -26.51 -19.72 2.58
CA VAL A 107 -25.59 -19.27 3.61
C VAL A 107 -26.37 -18.69 4.78
N GLU A 108 -26.02 -19.11 5.98
CA GLU A 108 -26.54 -18.51 7.20
C GLU A 108 -25.98 -17.12 7.40
N ASN A 109 -26.86 -16.16 7.74
CA ASN A 109 -26.46 -14.75 7.89
C ASN A 109 -25.32 -14.56 8.91
N GLN A 110 -25.32 -15.33 10.00
CA GLN A 110 -24.29 -15.26 11.03
C GLN A 110 -22.93 -15.74 10.51
N GLU A 111 -22.93 -16.81 9.70
CA GLU A 111 -21.72 -17.33 9.08
C GLU A 111 -21.14 -16.33 8.09
N LEU A 112 -21.97 -15.77 7.19
CA LEU A 112 -21.57 -14.76 6.23
C LEU A 112 -20.91 -13.56 6.94
N LEU A 113 -21.57 -13.01 7.96
CA LEU A 113 -21.03 -11.88 8.73
C LEU A 113 -19.73 -12.24 9.47
N ALA A 114 -19.58 -13.46 9.95
CA ALA A 114 -18.35 -13.92 10.60
C ALA A 114 -17.18 -13.98 9.59
N ARG A 115 -17.43 -14.49 8.39
CA ARG A 115 -16.42 -14.55 7.30
C ARG A 115 -16.01 -13.16 6.84
N ILE A 116 -16.96 -12.26 6.65
CA ILE A 116 -16.67 -10.87 6.29
C ILE A 116 -15.82 -10.17 7.36
N ARG A 117 -16.18 -10.32 8.67
CA ARG A 117 -15.35 -9.77 9.76
C ARG A 117 -13.93 -10.33 9.74
N SER A 118 -13.77 -11.62 9.47
CA SER A 118 -12.46 -12.25 9.31
C SER A 118 -11.69 -11.66 8.14
N GLY A 119 -12.35 -11.50 7.00
CA GLY A 119 -11.76 -10.92 5.79
C GLY A 119 -11.30 -9.48 6.01
N VAL A 120 -12.13 -8.64 6.63
CA VAL A 120 -11.76 -7.26 6.99
C VAL A 120 -10.52 -7.23 7.88
N ARG A 121 -10.46 -8.11 8.88
CA ARG A 121 -9.29 -8.21 9.77
C ARG A 121 -8.03 -8.59 9.00
N ILE A 122 -8.11 -9.60 8.12
CA ILE A 122 -6.97 -10.06 7.31
C ILE A 122 -6.51 -8.94 6.39
N TYR A 123 -7.42 -8.29 5.68
CA TYR A 123 -7.10 -7.15 4.82
C TYR A 123 -6.37 -6.03 5.58
N ASN A 124 -6.87 -5.65 6.76
CA ASN A 124 -6.25 -4.60 7.57
C ASN A 124 -4.83 -4.99 7.99
N LEU A 125 -4.61 -6.25 8.44
CA LEU A 125 -3.28 -6.74 8.83
C LEU A 125 -2.30 -6.77 7.65
N GLN A 126 -2.75 -7.20 6.47
CA GLN A 126 -1.91 -7.22 5.26
C GLN A 126 -1.51 -5.80 4.82
N ASN A 127 -2.45 -4.85 4.89
CA ASN A 127 -2.15 -3.44 4.59
C ASN A 127 -1.19 -2.81 5.60
N GLU A 128 -1.33 -3.13 6.87
CA GLU A 128 -0.41 -2.67 7.91
C GLU A 128 1.00 -3.22 7.68
N LEU A 129 1.13 -4.52 7.42
CA LEU A 129 2.42 -5.13 7.07
C LEU A 129 3.06 -4.47 5.84
N ARG A 130 2.29 -4.25 4.78
CA ARG A 130 2.78 -3.58 3.57
C ARG A 130 3.28 -2.15 3.86
N SER A 131 2.57 -1.42 4.72
CA SER A 131 2.97 -0.08 5.14
C SER A 131 4.29 -0.10 5.93
N ILE A 132 4.46 -1.07 6.84
CA ILE A 132 5.70 -1.25 7.62
C ILE A 132 6.87 -1.61 6.69
N GLU A 133 6.68 -2.55 5.77
CA GLU A 133 7.71 -2.94 4.80
C GLU A 133 8.14 -1.76 3.92
N HIS A 134 7.18 -0.97 3.44
CA HIS A 134 7.47 0.22 2.66
C HIS A 134 8.26 1.26 3.47
N SER A 135 7.86 1.52 4.72
CA SER A 135 8.56 2.44 5.61
C SER A 135 9.99 1.95 5.90
N LYS A 136 10.16 0.65 6.13
CA LYS A 136 11.47 0.03 6.33
C LYS A 136 12.39 0.21 5.11
N ALA A 137 11.87 -0.02 3.91
CA ALA A 137 12.63 0.16 2.68
C ALA A 137 13.10 1.62 2.49
N ILE A 138 12.26 2.61 2.82
CA ILE A 138 12.62 4.03 2.78
C ILE A 138 13.77 4.32 3.76
N VAL A 139 13.69 3.83 4.99
CA VAL A 139 14.74 4.04 6.00
C VAL A 139 16.06 3.39 5.58
N GLU A 140 16.05 2.17 5.05
CA GLU A 140 17.24 1.48 4.54
C GLU A 140 17.87 2.25 3.37
N MET A 141 17.04 2.77 2.47
CA MET A 141 17.51 3.60 1.35
C MET A 141 18.14 4.90 1.86
N ALA A 142 17.50 5.61 2.79
CA ALA A 142 18.02 6.84 3.38
C ALA A 142 19.36 6.60 4.07
N CYS A 143 19.49 5.51 4.83
CA CYS A 143 20.75 5.12 5.49
C CYS A 143 21.87 4.87 4.46
N THR A 144 21.56 4.12 3.38
CA THR A 144 22.52 3.81 2.31
C THR A 144 22.99 5.08 1.59
N ILE A 145 22.06 5.98 1.26
CA ILE A 145 22.36 7.28 0.63
C ILE A 145 23.21 8.12 1.57
N GLY A 146 22.86 8.16 2.87
CA GLY A 146 23.59 8.89 3.88
C GLY A 146 25.05 8.48 3.94
N HIS A 147 25.33 7.17 4.00
CA HIS A 147 26.72 6.67 4.00
C HIS A 147 27.48 6.99 2.72
N LYS A 148 26.83 6.84 1.55
CA LYS A 148 27.45 7.14 0.24
C LYS A 148 27.76 8.61 0.04
N ILE A 149 27.00 9.52 0.66
CA ILE A 149 27.22 10.98 0.59
C ILE A 149 28.23 11.44 1.65
N ASN A 150 28.14 10.91 2.88
CA ASN A 150 29.05 11.32 3.96
C ASN A 150 30.53 10.99 3.67
N ASN A 151 30.80 9.85 2.97
CA ASN A 151 32.16 9.48 2.62
C ASN A 151 32.87 10.52 1.73
N PRO A 152 32.33 10.90 0.53
CA PRO A 152 32.97 11.93 -0.30
C PRO A 152 32.98 13.32 0.37
N LEU A 153 31.95 13.65 1.16
CA LEU A 153 31.94 14.93 1.91
C LEU A 153 33.10 14.99 2.92
N SER A 154 33.36 13.91 3.63
CA SER A 154 34.48 13.84 4.56
C SER A 154 35.83 14.02 3.85
N SER A 155 35.98 13.41 2.65
CA SER A 155 37.17 13.60 1.83
C SER A 155 37.31 15.05 1.35
N LEU A 156 36.21 15.68 0.92
CA LEU A 156 36.20 17.08 0.51
C LEU A 156 36.60 18.03 1.65
N VAL A 157 36.04 17.83 2.84
CA VAL A 157 36.39 18.62 4.04
C VAL A 157 37.89 18.47 4.36
N PHE A 158 38.41 17.25 4.28
CA PHE A 158 39.84 17.00 4.54
C PHE A 158 40.73 17.70 3.49
N SER A 159 40.39 17.60 2.20
CA SER A 159 41.11 18.27 1.12
C SER A 159 41.08 19.79 1.24
N LEU A 160 39.90 20.38 1.57
CA LEU A 160 39.75 21.82 1.79
C LEU A 160 40.63 22.31 2.97
N LYS A 161 40.63 21.59 4.09
CA LYS A 161 41.50 21.94 5.24
C LYS A 161 42.98 21.92 4.88
N ASN A 162 43.41 20.96 4.06
CA ASN A 162 44.80 20.90 3.60
C ASN A 162 45.13 22.10 2.71
N LEU A 163 44.27 22.46 1.75
CA LEU A 163 44.44 23.63 0.91
C LEU A 163 44.42 24.95 1.71
N GLU A 164 43.53 25.09 2.68
CA GLU A 164 43.48 26.23 3.59
C GLU A 164 44.79 26.39 4.36
N ASN A 165 45.40 25.31 4.84
CA ASN A 165 46.69 25.34 5.54
C ASN A 165 47.85 25.71 4.60
N GLU A 166 47.86 25.26 3.35
CA GLU A 166 48.86 25.60 2.35
C GLU A 166 48.80 27.08 1.97
N ILE A 167 47.60 27.61 1.71
CA ILE A 167 47.38 29.04 1.34
C ILE A 167 47.65 29.96 2.52
N ALA A 168 47.36 29.54 3.77
CA ALA A 168 47.62 30.31 4.97
C ALA A 168 49.10 30.63 5.17
N GLN A 169 50.00 29.90 4.50
CA GLN A 169 51.45 30.18 4.52
C GLN A 169 51.87 31.25 3.49
N GLN A 170 51.07 31.56 2.49
CA GLN A 170 51.45 32.47 1.39
C GLN A 170 50.67 33.81 1.35
N ASP A 171 49.38 33.89 1.63
CA ASP A 171 48.63 35.14 1.74
C ASP A 171 47.22 34.93 2.35
N LYS A 172 46.98 35.56 3.51
CA LYS A 172 45.80 35.24 4.34
C LYS A 172 44.48 35.89 3.97
N SER A 173 44.45 36.85 3.04
CA SER A 173 43.29 37.76 2.94
C SER A 173 42.31 37.47 1.79
N THR A 174 42.75 36.82 0.72
CA THR A 174 41.98 36.82 -0.52
C THR A 174 40.97 35.64 -0.64
N HIS A 175 41.14 34.56 0.10
CA HIS A 175 40.32 33.36 -0.07
C HIS A 175 39.58 32.88 1.21
N ALA A 176 39.68 33.60 2.32
CA ALA A 176 39.08 33.22 3.58
C ALA A 176 37.55 33.16 3.53
N GLU A 177 36.90 34.06 2.82
CA GLU A 177 35.46 34.13 2.66
C GLU A 177 34.93 32.96 1.77
N ASP A 178 35.66 32.59 0.71
CA ASP A 178 35.30 31.47 -0.18
C ASP A 178 35.39 30.15 0.56
N PHE A 179 36.43 29.89 1.33
CA PHE A 179 36.59 28.69 2.17
C PHE A 179 35.51 28.61 3.25
N ALA A 180 35.17 29.73 3.89
CA ALA A 180 34.10 29.76 4.88
C ALA A 180 32.74 29.37 4.26
N SER A 181 32.41 29.91 3.08
CA SER A 181 31.18 29.60 2.36
C SER A 181 31.08 28.11 1.94
N VAL A 182 32.19 27.56 1.45
CA VAL A 182 32.25 26.13 1.08
C VAL A 182 32.09 25.24 2.31
N ASN A 183 32.79 25.55 3.40
CA ASN A 183 32.66 24.78 4.65
C ASN A 183 31.23 24.85 5.22
N GLU A 184 30.59 26.00 5.19
CA GLU A 184 29.18 26.15 5.61
C GLU A 184 28.26 25.28 4.76
N SER A 185 28.46 25.27 3.44
CA SER A 185 27.67 24.45 2.51
C SER A 185 27.85 22.94 2.78
N ILE A 186 29.06 22.51 3.07
CA ILE A 186 29.37 21.12 3.43
C ILE A 186 28.70 20.73 4.76
N GLU A 187 28.74 21.61 5.76
CA GLU A 187 28.10 21.34 7.05
C GLU A 187 26.54 21.27 6.91
N ARG A 188 25.94 22.10 6.07
CA ARG A 188 24.52 22.01 5.75
C ARG A 188 24.17 20.65 5.10
N ILE A 189 24.97 20.19 4.14
CA ILE A 189 24.76 18.89 3.50
C ILE A 189 24.92 17.74 4.52
N LYS A 190 25.94 17.78 5.37
CA LYS A 190 26.13 16.80 6.43
C LYS A 190 24.96 16.74 7.39
N LYS A 191 24.43 17.91 7.80
CA LYS A 191 23.27 18.00 8.66
C LYS A 191 22.05 17.33 8.01
N PHE A 192 21.76 17.67 6.74
CA PHE A 192 20.65 17.08 5.99
C PHE A 192 20.79 15.55 5.84
N VAL A 193 22.00 15.04 5.54
CA VAL A 193 22.24 13.61 5.44
C VAL A 193 22.06 12.92 6.78
N ASN A 194 22.48 13.53 7.88
CA ASN A 194 22.27 12.97 9.21
C ASN A 194 20.79 12.96 9.59
N GLU A 195 20.01 13.97 9.23
CA GLU A 195 18.55 13.98 9.40
C GLU A 195 17.91 12.83 8.64
N LEU A 196 18.31 12.58 7.38
CA LEU A 196 17.85 11.44 6.58
C LEU A 196 18.16 10.07 7.23
N ILE A 197 19.36 9.90 7.78
CA ILE A 197 19.76 8.64 8.44
C ILE A 197 18.97 8.41 9.74
N HIS A 198 18.60 9.48 10.44
CA HIS A 198 17.88 9.40 11.72
C HIS A 198 16.36 9.39 11.58
N LEU A 199 15.82 9.37 10.36
CA LEU A 199 14.39 9.19 10.09
C LEU A 199 13.91 7.83 10.59
N LYS A 200 13.39 7.79 11.83
CA LYS A 200 12.80 6.57 12.43
C LYS A 200 11.39 6.29 11.94
N ASN A 201 10.64 7.32 11.53
CA ASN A 201 9.29 7.22 10.95
C ASN A 201 9.09 8.36 9.96
N PRO A 202 9.29 8.14 8.66
CA PRO A 202 8.99 9.17 7.68
C PRO A 202 7.47 9.38 7.58
N GLU A 203 6.96 10.52 8.03
CA GLU A 203 5.63 10.95 7.68
C GLU A 203 5.60 11.31 6.19
N VAL A 204 4.88 10.54 5.41
CA VAL A 204 4.67 10.82 3.99
C VAL A 204 3.62 11.91 3.87
N VAL A 205 4.03 13.13 3.53
CA VAL A 205 3.11 14.23 3.23
C VAL A 205 2.84 14.25 1.72
N ASN A 206 1.57 14.20 1.35
CA ASN A 206 1.15 14.43 -0.02
C ASN A 206 1.30 15.92 -0.35
N TYR A 207 2.33 16.30 -1.07
CA TYR A 207 2.47 17.59 -1.70
C TYR A 207 1.91 17.50 -3.12
N PHE A 208 0.70 18.01 -3.33
CA PHE A 208 -0.07 17.93 -4.58
C PHE A 208 -0.33 16.50 -5.07
N GLU A 209 -1.37 16.31 -5.87
CA GLU A 209 -1.91 15.00 -6.29
C GLU A 209 -0.92 14.07 -7.03
N GLU A 210 0.30 14.51 -7.32
CA GLU A 210 1.27 13.76 -8.13
C GLU A 210 2.61 13.42 -7.45
N ASN A 211 2.98 14.04 -6.31
CA ASN A 211 4.27 13.76 -5.67
C ASN A 211 4.15 13.53 -4.16
N ARG A 212 4.64 12.39 -3.70
CA ARG A 212 4.83 12.09 -2.27
C ARG A 212 6.23 12.54 -1.85
N MET A 213 6.31 13.46 -0.93
CA MET A 213 7.57 13.87 -0.30
C MET A 213 7.60 13.43 1.17
N ILE A 214 8.79 13.16 1.67
CA ILE A 214 9.02 12.85 3.08
C ILE A 214 9.16 14.17 3.85
N LYS A 215 8.36 14.34 4.90
CA LYS A 215 8.50 15.46 5.82
C LYS A 215 9.62 15.16 6.80
N THR A 216 10.65 15.98 6.79
CA THR A 216 11.68 16.04 7.82
C THR A 216 11.34 17.20 8.74
N ASP A 217 11.09 16.90 10.01
CA ASP A 217 10.99 17.92 11.07
C ASP A 217 12.37 18.46 11.43
#